data_44fa270d1438b752ad3d98921152d70d
#
_entry.id   44fa270d1438b752ad3d98921152d70d
#
_cell.length_a   1.000
_cell.length_b   1.000
_cell.length_c   1.000
_cell.angle_alpha   90.00
_cell.angle_beta   90.00
_cell.angle_gamma   90.00
#
_symmetry.space_group_name_H-M   'P 1'
#
loop_
_entity.id
_entity.type
_entity.pdbx_description
1 polymer ?
#
loop_
_entity_poly.entity_id
_entity_poly.type
_entity_poly.pdbx_seq_one_letter_code
_entity_poly.pdbx_strand_id
1 'polypeptide(L)'
;MSLRVFLLDDHEVVRAGLRSLLESEEDIVIAGEAGTVAEALVRVPLAKPDVAILDVRLPDGSGIEVCREIRSDHPGVACLMLTSYADDEALLAAIMAGAAGYVLKQVGGTDLVADIRKVGAGGTLLDPKLTERVLERLRRGPQEDDRLASLTPQERRILDRIAEGRTNRQIGEELFLAEKTVKNYVSNLLAKLGMARRTEAAVFAAKLAERRAALDRQEPSSGS
;
A
#
# COMPACT_ATOMS: atom_id res chain seq x y z
N MET A 1 -0.14 25.68 -23.74
CA MET A 1 0.70 24.45 -23.74
C MET A 1 -0.20 23.30 -23.35
N SER A 2 -0.18 22.21 -24.10
CA SER A 2 -0.99 21.03 -23.77
C SER A 2 -0.35 20.21 -22.70
N LEU A 3 -1.12 19.77 -21.71
CA LEU A 3 -0.70 18.90 -20.59
C LEU A 3 -0.50 17.48 -21.13
N ARG A 4 0.70 16.94 -21.00
CA ARG A 4 1.09 15.62 -21.50
C ARG A 4 0.86 14.56 -20.43
N VAL A 5 -0.01 13.60 -20.70
CA VAL A 5 -0.42 12.57 -19.74
C VAL A 5 0.06 11.20 -20.20
N PHE A 6 0.62 10.42 -19.27
CA PHE A 6 0.97 9.01 -19.48
C PHE A 6 0.00 8.12 -18.68
N LEU A 7 -0.47 7.02 -19.28
CA LEU A 7 -1.40 6.08 -18.66
C LEU A 7 -0.73 4.73 -18.40
N LEU A 8 -0.81 4.25 -17.15
CA LEU A 8 -0.38 2.91 -16.75
C LEU A 8 -1.52 2.18 -16.05
N ASP A 9 -2.07 1.17 -16.72
CA ASP A 9 -3.14 0.30 -16.23
C ASP A 9 -3.10 -1.02 -16.99
N ASP A 10 -3.25 -2.16 -16.36
CA ASP A 10 -3.24 -3.47 -17.03
C ASP A 10 -4.56 -3.77 -17.77
N HIS A 11 -5.65 -3.06 -17.42
CA HIS A 11 -6.95 -3.21 -18.04
C HIS A 11 -7.09 -2.34 -19.28
N GLU A 12 -7.06 -2.95 -20.46
CA GLU A 12 -7.17 -2.24 -21.75
C GLU A 12 -8.44 -1.38 -21.86
N VAL A 13 -9.57 -1.89 -21.35
CA VAL A 13 -10.86 -1.16 -21.35
C VAL A 13 -10.78 0.11 -20.51
N VAL A 14 -10.10 0.06 -19.36
CA VAL A 14 -9.91 1.22 -18.48
C VAL A 14 -9.00 2.24 -19.16
N ARG A 15 -7.88 1.81 -19.76
CA ARG A 15 -6.98 2.70 -20.51
C ARG A 15 -7.69 3.37 -21.67
N ALA A 16 -8.48 2.61 -22.45
CA ALA A 16 -9.26 3.15 -23.57
C ALA A 16 -10.29 4.19 -23.11
N GLY A 17 -10.96 3.92 -21.99
CA GLY A 17 -11.90 4.86 -21.39
C GLY A 17 -11.23 6.16 -20.90
N LEU A 18 -10.10 6.04 -20.20
CA LEU A 18 -9.30 7.19 -19.74
C LEU A 18 -8.78 8.00 -20.93
N ARG A 19 -8.27 7.34 -21.95
CA ARG A 19 -7.83 8.00 -23.19
C ARG A 19 -8.97 8.80 -23.81
N SER A 20 -10.12 8.16 -24.06
CA SER A 20 -11.28 8.82 -24.65
C SER A 20 -11.74 10.03 -23.82
N LEU A 21 -11.75 9.93 -22.50
CA LEU A 21 -12.08 11.03 -21.60
C LEU A 21 -11.09 12.18 -21.73
N LEU A 22 -9.79 11.90 -21.72
CA LEU A 22 -8.76 12.93 -21.71
C LEU A 22 -8.54 13.56 -23.08
N GLU A 23 -8.67 12.80 -24.17
CA GLU A 23 -8.61 13.32 -25.56
C GLU A 23 -9.82 14.18 -25.94
N SER A 24 -10.91 14.14 -25.16
CA SER A 24 -12.03 15.10 -25.35
C SER A 24 -11.69 16.51 -24.86
N GLU A 25 -10.59 16.68 -24.13
CA GLU A 25 -10.13 17.97 -23.61
C GLU A 25 -9.07 18.58 -24.53
N GLU A 26 -9.26 19.81 -25.00
CA GLU A 26 -8.38 20.48 -25.96
C GLU A 26 -6.96 20.73 -25.42
N ASP A 27 -6.82 20.81 -24.09
CA ASP A 27 -5.57 21.14 -23.38
C ASP A 27 -4.81 19.90 -22.88
N ILE A 28 -5.31 18.66 -23.13
CA ILE A 28 -4.68 17.41 -22.68
C ILE A 28 -4.26 16.55 -23.88
N VAL A 29 -3.08 15.96 -23.80
CA VAL A 29 -2.56 15.05 -24.83
C VAL A 29 -2.03 13.78 -24.18
N ILE A 30 -2.41 12.61 -24.69
CA ILE A 30 -1.85 11.33 -24.25
C ILE A 30 -0.46 11.18 -24.85
N ALA A 31 0.56 11.27 -23.98
CA ALA A 31 1.96 11.16 -24.35
C ALA A 31 2.42 9.70 -24.54
N GLY A 32 1.72 8.75 -23.91
CA GLY A 32 2.03 7.33 -24.02
C GLY A 32 1.21 6.50 -23.04
N GLU A 33 1.30 5.18 -23.22
CA GLU A 33 0.57 4.19 -22.43
C GLU A 33 1.42 2.96 -22.17
N ALA A 34 1.12 2.25 -21.07
CA ALA A 34 1.69 0.96 -20.72
C ALA A 34 0.67 0.09 -19.97
N GLY A 35 0.82 -1.22 -20.08
CA GLY A 35 0.03 -2.21 -19.33
C GLY A 35 0.82 -2.90 -18.23
N THR A 36 2.14 -2.67 -18.13
CA THR A 36 3.04 -3.33 -17.19
C THR A 36 4.07 -2.35 -16.63
N VAL A 37 4.66 -2.70 -15.48
CA VAL A 37 5.78 -1.94 -14.87
C VAL A 37 6.94 -1.84 -15.84
N ALA A 38 7.35 -2.97 -16.43
CA ALA A 38 8.48 -3.04 -17.36
C ALA A 38 8.30 -2.11 -18.57
N GLU A 39 7.09 -2.07 -19.17
CA GLU A 39 6.78 -1.15 -20.26
C GLU A 39 6.81 0.31 -19.83
N ALA A 40 6.26 0.63 -18.64
CA ALA A 40 6.19 1.99 -18.13
C ALA A 40 7.57 2.58 -17.92
N LEU A 41 8.49 1.83 -17.27
CA LEU A 41 9.86 2.29 -17.01
C LEU A 41 10.66 2.60 -18.29
N VAL A 42 10.35 1.90 -19.40
CA VAL A 42 10.98 2.17 -20.70
C VAL A 42 10.31 3.35 -21.42
N ARG A 43 8.98 3.45 -21.35
CA ARG A 43 8.23 4.41 -22.19
C ARG A 43 8.11 5.80 -21.57
N VAL A 44 8.04 5.92 -20.23
CA VAL A 44 7.90 7.22 -19.55
C VAL A 44 9.04 8.18 -19.86
N PRO A 45 10.34 7.77 -19.80
CA PRO A 45 11.45 8.65 -20.16
C PRO A 45 11.38 9.17 -21.60
N LEU A 46 10.87 8.34 -22.53
CA LEU A 46 10.71 8.68 -23.95
C LEU A 46 9.51 9.60 -24.17
N ALA A 47 8.41 9.33 -23.49
CA ALA A 47 7.17 10.08 -23.58
C ALA A 47 7.27 11.48 -22.97
N LYS A 48 8.14 11.67 -21.96
CA LYS A 48 8.32 12.94 -21.23
C LYS A 48 6.98 13.57 -20.82
N PRO A 49 6.15 12.87 -20.04
CA PRO A 49 4.87 13.40 -19.61
C PRO A 49 5.03 14.47 -18.52
N ASP A 50 4.02 15.32 -18.38
CA ASP A 50 3.88 16.23 -17.24
C ASP A 50 3.22 15.52 -16.06
N VAL A 51 2.26 14.63 -16.37
CA VAL A 51 1.52 13.81 -15.39
C VAL A 51 1.54 12.34 -15.80
N ALA A 52 1.85 11.45 -14.86
CA ALA A 52 1.70 10.01 -15.03
C ALA A 52 0.55 9.51 -14.14
N ILE A 53 -0.48 8.92 -14.75
CA ILE A 53 -1.58 8.23 -14.08
C ILE A 53 -1.21 6.76 -13.97
N LEU A 54 -1.12 6.27 -12.74
CA LEU A 54 -0.54 4.96 -12.44
C LEU A 54 -1.54 4.10 -11.66
N ASP A 55 -1.92 2.95 -12.20
CA ASP A 55 -2.64 1.95 -11.40
C ASP A 55 -1.70 1.36 -10.33
N VAL A 56 -2.22 1.15 -9.15
CA VAL A 56 -1.47 0.57 -8.03
C VAL A 56 -1.11 -0.89 -8.28
N ARG A 57 -2.03 -1.67 -8.87
CA ARG A 57 -1.85 -3.11 -9.07
C ARG A 57 -1.60 -3.44 -10.53
N LEU A 58 -0.49 -4.09 -10.79
CA LEU A 58 -0.08 -4.52 -12.14
C LEU A 58 0.35 -5.99 -12.10
N PRO A 59 0.27 -6.72 -13.21
CA PRO A 59 0.56 -8.15 -13.26
C PRO A 59 2.03 -8.50 -12.93
N ASP A 60 2.94 -7.55 -13.16
CA ASP A 60 4.39 -7.71 -12.98
C ASP A 60 4.97 -6.86 -11.84
N GLY A 61 4.11 -6.20 -11.02
CA GLY A 61 4.57 -5.40 -9.90
C GLY A 61 3.55 -4.36 -9.43
N SER A 62 4.05 -3.21 -9.00
CA SER A 62 3.23 -2.12 -8.45
C SER A 62 3.50 -0.79 -9.14
N GLY A 63 2.43 -0.04 -9.47
CA GLY A 63 2.58 1.33 -9.95
C GLY A 63 3.21 2.27 -8.91
N ILE A 64 3.24 1.90 -7.64
CA ILE A 64 3.96 2.64 -6.60
C ILE A 64 5.49 2.54 -6.81
N GLU A 65 5.98 1.39 -7.28
CA GLU A 65 7.39 1.23 -7.66
C GLU A 65 7.71 2.12 -8.86
N VAL A 66 6.85 2.12 -9.88
CA VAL A 66 6.98 3.01 -11.05
C VAL A 66 6.96 4.47 -10.62
N CYS A 67 6.08 4.87 -9.70
CA CYS A 67 6.04 6.22 -9.14
C CYS A 67 7.38 6.60 -8.51
N ARG A 68 7.97 5.70 -7.70
CA ARG A 68 9.25 5.94 -7.02
C ARG A 68 10.38 6.16 -8.01
N GLU A 69 10.50 5.31 -9.04
CA GLU A 69 11.50 5.44 -10.10
C GLU A 69 11.32 6.73 -10.90
N ILE A 70 10.08 7.03 -11.32
CA ILE A 70 9.77 8.29 -12.03
C ILE A 70 10.17 9.51 -11.17
N ARG A 71 9.82 9.50 -9.88
CA ARG A 71 10.12 10.64 -8.99
C ARG A 71 11.61 10.78 -8.68
N SER A 72 12.36 9.68 -8.69
CA SER A 72 13.81 9.67 -8.57
C SER A 72 14.49 10.26 -9.79
N ASP A 73 14.15 9.78 -10.98
CA ASP A 73 14.86 10.08 -12.21
C ASP A 73 14.30 11.30 -12.96
N HIS A 74 13.00 11.56 -12.80
CA HIS A 74 12.24 12.60 -13.47
C HIS A 74 11.39 13.40 -12.47
N PRO A 75 11.98 14.17 -11.54
CA PRO A 75 11.25 14.86 -10.46
C PRO A 75 10.23 15.88 -10.94
N GLY A 76 10.29 16.30 -12.21
CA GLY A 76 9.31 17.20 -12.84
C GLY A 76 7.98 16.51 -13.20
N VAL A 77 7.94 15.17 -13.26
CA VAL A 77 6.72 14.43 -13.60
C VAL A 77 5.86 14.25 -12.35
N ALA A 78 4.62 14.75 -12.38
CA ALA A 78 3.66 14.52 -11.30
C ALA A 78 3.03 13.12 -11.42
N CYS A 79 3.03 12.33 -10.35
CA CYS A 79 2.45 10.99 -10.33
C CYS A 79 1.11 11.01 -9.61
N LEU A 80 0.04 10.59 -10.28
CA LEU A 80 -1.31 10.41 -9.75
C LEU A 80 -1.62 8.93 -9.69
N MET A 81 -1.81 8.39 -8.47
CA MET A 81 -2.20 7.00 -8.30
C MET A 81 -3.71 6.86 -8.53
N LEU A 82 -4.11 5.90 -9.37
CA LEU A 82 -5.50 5.60 -9.68
C LEU A 82 -5.78 4.12 -9.34
N THR A 83 -6.67 3.84 -8.40
CA THR A 83 -6.91 2.48 -7.89
C THR A 83 -8.38 2.16 -7.70
N SER A 84 -8.73 0.88 -7.78
CA SER A 84 -10.09 0.39 -7.52
C SER A 84 -10.40 0.19 -6.03
N TYR A 85 -9.40 0.24 -5.14
CA TYR A 85 -9.56 -0.07 -3.72
C TYR A 85 -8.93 1.00 -2.84
N ALA A 86 -9.68 1.40 -1.80
CA ALA A 86 -9.13 2.20 -0.72
C ALA A 86 -8.31 1.27 0.19
N ASP A 87 -6.98 1.43 0.17
CA ASP A 87 -6.04 0.66 0.96
C ASP A 87 -5.06 1.63 1.64
N ASP A 88 -5.13 1.72 2.97
CA ASP A 88 -4.32 2.65 3.76
C ASP A 88 -2.81 2.37 3.62
N GLU A 89 -2.40 1.10 3.41
CA GLU A 89 -0.99 0.76 3.21
C GLU A 89 -0.50 1.20 1.83
N ALA A 90 -1.30 0.98 0.79
CA ALA A 90 -0.99 1.44 -0.55
C ALA A 90 -0.94 2.96 -0.64
N LEU A 91 -1.87 3.65 0.04
CA LEU A 91 -1.87 5.11 0.14
C LEU A 91 -0.61 5.63 0.83
N LEU A 92 -0.22 5.03 1.97
CA LEU A 92 1.02 5.35 2.67
C LEU A 92 2.24 5.16 1.77
N ALA A 93 2.32 4.01 1.10
CA ALA A 93 3.41 3.69 0.20
C ALA A 93 3.48 4.65 -1.01
N ALA A 94 2.33 5.09 -1.55
CA ALA A 94 2.24 6.07 -2.62
C ALA A 94 2.75 7.45 -2.19
N ILE A 95 2.38 7.92 -1.00
CA ILE A 95 2.89 9.17 -0.42
C ILE A 95 4.41 9.10 -0.25
N MET A 96 4.93 7.97 0.25
CA MET A 96 6.36 7.73 0.41
C MET A 96 7.12 7.67 -0.92
N ALA A 97 6.47 7.21 -1.98
CA ALA A 97 7.00 7.21 -3.33
C ALA A 97 6.97 8.60 -3.99
N GLY A 98 6.37 9.61 -3.34
CA GLY A 98 6.28 10.99 -3.83
C GLY A 98 5.11 11.22 -4.80
N ALA A 99 4.03 10.44 -4.71
CA ALA A 99 2.81 10.68 -5.48
C ALA A 99 2.20 12.04 -5.14
N ALA A 100 1.74 12.76 -6.15
CA ALA A 100 1.04 14.04 -6.00
C ALA A 100 -0.44 13.86 -5.62
N GLY A 101 -0.99 12.66 -5.83
CA GLY A 101 -2.38 12.33 -5.48
C GLY A 101 -2.66 10.84 -5.49
N TYR A 102 -3.77 10.49 -4.85
CA TYR A 102 -4.28 9.11 -4.78
C TYR A 102 -5.80 9.16 -4.96
N VAL A 103 -6.30 8.63 -6.05
CA VAL A 103 -7.72 8.72 -6.46
C VAL A 103 -8.29 7.32 -6.66
N LEU A 104 -9.54 7.14 -6.25
CA LEU A 104 -10.27 5.89 -6.49
C LEU A 104 -10.88 5.88 -7.89
N LYS A 105 -10.79 4.74 -8.59
CA LYS A 105 -11.49 4.47 -9.87
C LYS A 105 -13.01 4.33 -9.62
N GLN A 106 -13.67 5.38 -9.12
CA GLN A 106 -15.13 5.37 -8.96
C GLN A 106 -15.78 6.01 -10.17
N VAL A 107 -16.71 5.27 -10.78
CA VAL A 107 -17.54 5.77 -11.88
C VAL A 107 -18.49 6.83 -11.29
N GLY A 108 -18.24 8.11 -11.60
CA GLY A 108 -19.23 9.19 -11.39
C GLY A 108 -19.01 10.12 -10.21
N GLY A 109 -17.87 10.11 -9.48
CA GLY A 109 -17.71 10.93 -8.27
C GLY A 109 -16.55 11.93 -8.23
N THR A 110 -15.54 11.79 -9.05
CA THR A 110 -14.37 12.67 -9.09
C THR A 110 -14.22 13.30 -10.48
N ASP A 111 -13.98 14.60 -10.51
CA ASP A 111 -13.57 15.27 -11.73
C ASP A 111 -12.08 14.96 -11.98
N LEU A 112 -11.81 13.78 -12.54
CA LEU A 112 -10.45 13.31 -12.81
C LEU A 112 -9.68 14.30 -13.70
N VAL A 113 -10.36 14.98 -14.61
CA VAL A 113 -9.74 15.98 -15.50
C VAL A 113 -9.26 17.19 -14.68
N ALA A 114 -10.08 17.69 -13.75
CA ALA A 114 -9.67 18.76 -12.85
C ALA A 114 -8.53 18.34 -11.92
N ASP A 115 -8.55 17.10 -11.43
CA ASP A 115 -7.49 16.53 -10.60
C ASP A 115 -6.16 16.44 -11.36
N ILE A 116 -6.18 15.98 -12.62
CA ILE A 116 -5.01 15.92 -13.48
C ILE A 116 -4.44 17.32 -13.74
N ARG A 117 -5.30 18.29 -14.05
CA ARG A 117 -4.89 19.68 -14.23
C ARG A 117 -4.25 20.25 -12.98
N LYS A 118 -4.83 19.98 -11.81
CA LYS A 118 -4.32 20.44 -10.53
C LYS A 118 -2.92 19.90 -10.24
N VAL A 119 -2.68 18.60 -10.42
CA VAL A 119 -1.36 18.00 -10.20
C VAL A 119 -0.35 18.41 -11.28
N GLY A 120 -0.80 18.55 -12.53
CA GLY A 120 0.02 19.06 -13.63
C GLY A 120 0.50 20.52 -13.44
N ALA A 121 -0.28 21.31 -12.69
CA ALA A 121 0.11 22.67 -12.27
C ALA A 121 1.00 22.68 -11.00
N GLY A 122 1.46 21.53 -10.52
CA GLY A 122 2.30 21.41 -9.32
C GLY A 122 1.51 21.36 -8.01
N GLY A 123 0.17 21.24 -8.07
CA GLY A 123 -0.69 21.04 -6.90
C GLY A 123 -0.63 19.62 -6.36
N THR A 124 -1.26 19.40 -5.21
CA THR A 124 -1.44 18.08 -4.61
C THR A 124 -2.92 17.80 -4.33
N LEU A 125 -3.30 16.52 -4.43
CA LEU A 125 -4.62 16.01 -4.05
C LEU A 125 -4.57 15.25 -2.72
N LEU A 126 -3.39 15.19 -2.08
CA LEU A 126 -3.26 14.56 -0.77
C LEU A 126 -3.85 15.46 0.31
N ASP A 127 -4.74 14.89 1.13
CA ASP A 127 -5.27 15.58 2.30
C ASP A 127 -4.12 15.88 3.29
N PRO A 128 -3.91 17.15 3.71
CA PRO A 128 -2.89 17.52 4.68
C PRO A 128 -2.95 16.69 5.97
N LYS A 129 -4.15 16.41 6.50
CA LYS A 129 -4.35 15.59 7.69
C LYS A 129 -3.91 14.15 7.48
N LEU A 130 -4.13 13.62 6.27
CA LEU A 130 -3.69 12.28 5.90
C LEU A 130 -2.18 12.23 5.80
N THR A 131 -1.56 13.24 5.18
CA THR A 131 -0.10 13.38 5.09
C THR A 131 0.52 13.50 6.49
N GLU A 132 -0.08 14.25 7.39
CA GLU A 132 0.37 14.39 8.78
C GLU A 132 0.31 13.05 9.53
N ARG A 133 -0.78 12.29 9.41
CA ARG A 133 -0.90 10.93 9.98
C ARG A 133 0.18 9.98 9.45
N VAL A 134 0.48 10.06 8.16
CA VAL A 134 1.56 9.31 7.52
C VAL A 134 2.92 9.69 8.10
N LEU A 135 3.21 10.98 8.23
CA LEU A 135 4.44 11.48 8.83
C LEU A 135 4.58 11.07 10.30
N GLU A 136 3.50 11.10 11.07
CA GLU A 136 3.48 10.61 12.45
C GLU A 136 3.77 9.10 12.50
N ARG A 137 3.17 8.31 11.61
CA ARG A 137 3.42 6.87 11.52
C ARG A 137 4.89 6.58 11.19
N LEU A 138 5.49 7.36 10.29
CA LEU A 138 6.92 7.27 9.97
C LEU A 138 7.83 7.64 11.14
N ARG A 139 7.51 8.71 11.87
CA ARG A 139 8.27 9.13 13.04
C ARG A 139 8.21 8.11 14.18
N ARG A 140 7.10 7.38 14.29
CA ARG A 140 6.93 6.30 15.29
C ARG A 140 7.67 5.01 14.89
N GLY A 141 8.11 4.87 13.63
CA GLY A 141 8.67 3.63 13.06
C GLY A 141 7.59 2.55 12.86
N PRO A 142 7.92 1.40 12.29
CA PRO A 142 6.99 0.29 12.19
C PRO A 142 6.58 -0.14 13.60
N GLN A 143 5.34 0.20 13.99
CA GLN A 143 4.82 -0.22 15.29
C GLN A 143 4.65 -1.74 15.27
N GLU A 144 4.92 -2.37 16.42
CA GLU A 144 4.65 -3.81 16.61
C GLU A 144 3.19 -4.15 16.25
N ASP A 145 2.26 -3.18 16.36
CA ASP A 145 0.85 -3.31 16.00
C ASP A 145 0.61 -3.49 14.49
N ASP A 146 1.41 -2.89 13.61
CA ASP A 146 1.25 -3.02 12.16
C ASP A 146 1.60 -4.43 11.67
N ARG A 147 2.63 -5.03 12.25
CA ARG A 147 2.99 -6.43 11.99
C ARG A 147 1.88 -7.38 12.42
N LEU A 148 1.26 -7.09 13.57
CA LEU A 148 0.12 -7.84 14.07
C LEU A 148 -1.14 -7.64 13.22
N ALA A 149 -1.36 -6.43 12.68
CA ALA A 149 -2.50 -6.13 11.81
C ALA A 149 -2.48 -6.97 10.51
N SER A 150 -1.29 -7.33 10.02
CA SER A 150 -1.12 -8.17 8.83
C SER A 150 -1.49 -9.65 9.06
N LEU A 151 -1.63 -10.08 10.32
CA LEU A 151 -1.96 -11.46 10.67
C LEU A 151 -3.46 -11.73 10.63
N THR A 152 -3.83 -12.83 10.00
CA THR A 152 -5.20 -13.35 10.09
C THR A 152 -5.55 -13.75 11.53
N PRO A 153 -6.84 -13.84 11.90
CA PRO A 153 -7.24 -14.31 13.23
C PRO A 153 -6.64 -15.67 13.62
N GLN A 154 -6.50 -16.58 12.64
CA GLN A 154 -5.88 -17.89 12.89
C GLN A 154 -4.37 -17.79 13.12
N GLU A 155 -3.67 -16.97 12.36
CA GLU A 155 -2.23 -16.73 12.55
C GLU A 155 -1.95 -16.06 13.91
N ARG A 156 -2.81 -15.16 14.37
CA ARG A 156 -2.71 -14.56 15.71
C ARG A 156 -2.85 -15.61 16.81
N ARG A 157 -3.86 -16.49 16.72
CA ARG A 157 -4.05 -17.59 17.69
C ARG A 157 -2.83 -18.52 17.74
N ILE A 158 -2.20 -18.79 16.59
CA ILE A 158 -0.98 -19.61 16.51
C ILE A 158 0.22 -18.84 17.12
N LEU A 159 0.33 -17.52 16.88
CA LEU A 159 1.38 -16.69 17.48
C LEU A 159 1.30 -16.69 19.02
N ASP A 160 0.09 -16.58 19.59
CA ASP A 160 -0.13 -16.66 21.02
C ASP A 160 0.37 -18.00 21.61
N ARG A 161 0.10 -19.12 20.92
CA ARG A 161 0.59 -20.45 21.34
C ARG A 161 2.12 -20.61 21.18
N ILE A 162 2.70 -19.93 20.20
CA ILE A 162 4.16 -19.87 20.04
C ILE A 162 4.79 -19.10 21.23
N ALA A 163 4.16 -18.02 21.68
CA ALA A 163 4.61 -17.29 22.88
C ALA A 163 4.60 -18.16 24.14
N GLU A 164 3.61 -19.06 24.26
CA GLU A 164 3.50 -20.05 25.33
C GLU A 164 4.51 -21.22 25.21
N GLY A 165 5.34 -21.23 24.17
CA GLY A 165 6.34 -22.28 23.93
C GLY A 165 5.78 -23.59 23.36
N ARG A 166 4.51 -23.62 22.88
CA ARG A 166 3.87 -24.81 22.33
C ARG A 166 4.55 -25.31 21.06
N THR A 167 4.67 -26.61 20.88
CA THR A 167 5.13 -27.20 19.62
C THR A 167 4.03 -27.20 18.55
N ASN A 168 4.37 -27.39 17.26
CA ASN A 168 3.36 -27.45 16.19
C ASN A 168 2.32 -28.57 16.42
N ARG A 169 2.73 -29.69 16.99
CA ARG A 169 1.84 -30.76 17.36
C ARG A 169 0.85 -30.34 18.43
N GLN A 170 1.32 -29.73 19.52
CA GLN A 170 0.46 -29.22 20.61
C GLN A 170 -0.51 -28.15 20.11
N ILE A 171 -0.02 -27.20 19.25
CA ILE A 171 -0.88 -26.20 18.62
C ILE A 171 -1.95 -26.87 17.75
N GLY A 172 -1.58 -27.91 17.02
CA GLY A 172 -2.53 -28.68 16.21
C GLY A 172 -3.62 -29.34 17.05
N GLU A 173 -3.24 -29.97 18.17
CA GLU A 173 -4.17 -30.58 19.12
C GLU A 173 -5.12 -29.54 19.74
N GLU A 174 -4.62 -28.36 20.17
CA GLU A 174 -5.41 -27.30 20.79
C GLU A 174 -6.34 -26.56 19.80
N LEU A 175 -5.92 -26.39 18.55
CA LEU A 175 -6.69 -25.65 17.53
C LEU A 175 -7.43 -26.55 16.54
N PHE A 176 -7.43 -27.85 16.76
CA PHE A 176 -8.04 -28.86 15.89
C PHE A 176 -7.51 -28.82 14.45
N LEU A 177 -6.19 -28.68 14.30
CA LEU A 177 -5.48 -28.61 13.02
C LEU A 177 -4.46 -29.75 12.89
N ALA A 178 -4.24 -30.21 11.65
CA ALA A 178 -3.15 -31.13 11.40
C ALA A 178 -1.78 -30.42 11.62
N GLU A 179 -0.78 -31.11 12.16
CA GLU A 179 0.55 -30.55 12.42
C GLU A 179 1.18 -29.93 11.17
N LYS A 180 0.99 -30.53 9.99
CA LYS A 180 1.43 -30.01 8.69
C LYS A 180 0.78 -28.65 8.38
N THR A 181 -0.49 -28.49 8.71
CA THR A 181 -1.23 -27.24 8.51
C THR A 181 -0.69 -26.15 9.44
N VAL A 182 -0.41 -26.47 10.71
CA VAL A 182 0.22 -25.54 11.66
C VAL A 182 1.59 -25.09 11.15
N LYS A 183 2.41 -26.03 10.61
CA LYS A 183 3.71 -25.71 10.02
C LYS A 183 3.61 -24.67 8.90
N ASN A 184 2.60 -24.79 8.03
CA ASN A 184 2.36 -23.83 6.95
C ASN A 184 1.96 -22.44 7.51
N TYR A 185 1.05 -22.40 8.50
CA TYR A 185 0.69 -21.16 9.17
C TYR A 185 1.88 -20.48 9.85
N VAL A 186 2.74 -21.26 10.52
CA VAL A 186 3.96 -20.72 11.15
C VAL A 186 4.90 -20.13 10.10
N SER A 187 5.07 -20.76 8.95
CA SER A 187 5.91 -20.22 7.87
C SER A 187 5.36 -18.90 7.32
N ASN A 188 4.04 -18.84 7.07
CA ASN A 188 3.38 -17.63 6.58
C ASN A 188 3.43 -16.49 7.61
N LEU A 189 3.16 -16.80 8.87
CA LEU A 189 3.25 -15.87 9.99
C LEU A 189 4.68 -15.27 10.12
N LEU A 190 5.73 -16.09 10.05
CA LEU A 190 7.11 -15.63 10.11
C LEU A 190 7.44 -14.70 8.93
N ALA A 191 7.00 -15.04 7.73
CA ALA A 191 7.18 -14.20 6.55
C ALA A 191 6.49 -12.83 6.71
N LYS A 192 5.23 -12.81 7.19
CA LYS A 192 4.46 -11.57 7.45
C LYS A 192 5.09 -10.70 8.54
N LEU A 193 5.65 -11.32 9.58
CA LEU A 193 6.34 -10.61 10.66
C LEU A 193 7.77 -10.17 10.28
N GLY A 194 8.29 -10.59 9.11
CA GLY A 194 9.66 -10.34 8.68
C GLY A 194 10.70 -11.05 9.57
N MET A 195 10.36 -12.24 10.10
CA MET A 195 11.19 -13.01 11.04
C MET A 195 11.72 -14.29 10.38
N ALA A 196 13.00 -14.59 10.61
CA ALA A 196 13.64 -15.78 10.06
C ALA A 196 13.41 -17.02 10.91
N ARG A 197 13.18 -16.87 12.22
CA ARG A 197 13.15 -17.97 13.19
C ARG A 197 11.94 -17.90 14.10
N ARG A 198 11.39 -19.08 14.44
CA ARG A 198 10.30 -19.24 15.42
C ARG A 198 10.62 -18.60 16.78
N THR A 199 11.88 -18.67 17.23
CA THR A 199 12.32 -18.06 18.49
C THR A 199 12.17 -16.53 18.48
N GLU A 200 12.37 -15.89 17.34
CA GLU A 200 12.15 -14.45 17.18
C GLU A 200 10.67 -14.11 17.36
N ALA A 201 9.77 -14.89 16.76
CA ALA A 201 8.33 -14.73 16.93
C ALA A 201 7.87 -14.99 18.38
N ALA A 202 8.47 -15.96 19.07
CA ALA A 202 8.16 -16.22 20.47
C ALA A 202 8.56 -15.04 21.38
N VAL A 203 9.76 -14.49 21.20
CA VAL A 203 10.23 -13.30 21.96
C VAL A 203 9.38 -12.08 21.66
N PHE A 204 9.05 -11.87 20.38
CA PHE A 204 8.18 -10.77 19.96
C PHE A 204 6.80 -10.86 20.62
N ALA A 205 6.15 -12.03 20.56
CA ALA A 205 4.83 -12.22 21.14
C ALA A 205 4.82 -12.13 22.66
N ALA A 206 5.88 -12.61 23.35
CA ALA A 206 6.02 -12.47 24.80
C ALA A 206 6.11 -10.99 25.22
N LYS A 207 6.92 -10.18 24.52
CA LYS A 207 7.00 -8.73 24.78
C LYS A 207 5.67 -8.01 24.57
N LEU A 208 4.88 -8.43 23.56
CA LEU A 208 3.56 -7.88 23.33
C LEU A 208 2.59 -8.19 24.47
N ALA A 209 2.60 -9.43 24.97
CA ALA A 209 1.77 -9.85 26.08
C ALA A 209 2.11 -9.04 27.36
N GLU A 210 3.40 -8.82 27.63
CA GLU A 210 3.87 -8.00 28.77
C GLU A 210 3.39 -6.53 28.65
N ARG A 211 3.49 -5.93 27.47
CA ARG A 211 3.01 -4.55 27.21
C ARG A 211 1.51 -4.41 27.39
N ARG A 212 0.71 -5.35 26.87
CA ARG A 212 -0.75 -5.36 27.06
C ARG A 212 -1.09 -5.45 28.54
N ALA A 213 -0.47 -6.36 29.28
CA ALA A 213 -0.68 -6.49 30.71
C ALA A 213 -0.21 -5.26 31.52
N ALA A 214 0.72 -4.46 31.01
CA ALA A 214 1.15 -3.21 31.63
C ALA A 214 0.16 -2.07 31.38
N LEU A 215 -0.45 -2.00 30.17
CA LEU A 215 -1.47 -1.02 29.81
C LEU A 215 -2.77 -1.26 30.59
N ASP A 216 -3.23 -2.50 30.69
CA ASP A 216 -4.42 -2.88 31.46
C ASP A 216 -4.30 -2.53 32.96
N ARG A 217 -3.06 -2.45 33.50
CA ARG A 217 -2.80 -2.04 34.87
C ARG A 217 -2.77 -0.53 35.07
N GLN A 218 -2.73 0.28 34.01
CA GLN A 218 -2.68 1.75 34.07
C GLN A 218 -4.04 2.41 33.85
N GLU A 219 -5.09 1.68 33.49
CA GLU A 219 -6.44 2.22 33.50
C GLU A 219 -7.02 2.16 34.92
N PRO A 220 -7.07 3.32 35.65
CA PRO A 220 -7.77 3.36 36.94
C PRO A 220 -9.26 3.24 36.64
N SER A 221 -9.92 2.30 37.30
CA SER A 221 -11.37 2.15 37.34
C SER A 221 -12.04 3.49 37.66
N SER A 222 -12.46 4.21 36.62
CA SER A 222 -13.42 5.30 36.78
C SER A 222 -14.84 4.70 36.71
N GLY A 223 -15.26 4.18 37.86
CA GLY A 223 -16.60 3.66 38.07
C GLY A 223 -17.05 4.05 39.47
N SER A 224 -17.76 5.15 39.57
CA SER A 224 -18.84 5.40 40.53
C SER A 224 -19.56 6.67 40.14
#